data_208ccf24ca745334e160c93e362d9575
#
_entry.id   208ccf24ca745334e160c93e362d9575
#
_cell.length_a   1.000
_cell.length_b   1.000
_cell.length_c   1.000
_cell.angle_alpha   90.00
_cell.angle_beta   90.00
_cell.angle_gamma   90.00
#
_symmetry.space_group_name_H-M   'P 1'
#
loop_
_entity.id
_entity.type
_entity.pdbx_description
1 polymer ?
#
loop_
_entity_poly.entity_id
_entity_poly.type
_entity_poly.pdbx_seq_one_letter_code
_entity_poly.pdbx_strand_id
1 'polypeptide(L)'
;MSLVPLKPVLDAARKGGYAQGAFNVNAVCQAKAAIEVHEMLRSAAILQGADLANAFMGGRADFANGTVEDKIRGAKNIGDAVKKYGENSAIPVVLHLDHGRDMESVKAAIAGGYTSVMIDGSSLPFEENMELTREVVKYAHPRGVSVEGELGVLAGVEDHVFAASSTYTNPLAAVEFVRHTKVDALAISYGTMHGPSKGKDVKLRREIPVAIRECLAHEGLDCALVSHGSSTVPAYIVREINALGGNIQNAYGINMAELKAAIPAGINKINIDTDIRLAVTRNMRELFLQRPELQKSASIGGVWQLLQEHPENPDPRAFLPPVFDTVMHGVVEDDDRAALVSVIEAGVKEAVATLIVEFGSFGHAPDVEMVTLDQMAERYEKAGI
;
A
#
# COMPACT_ATOMS: atom_id res chain seq x y z
N MET A 1 -20.26 -1.52 -10.55
CA MET A 1 -18.97 -2.07 -10.10
C MET A 1 -18.27 -1.00 -9.27
N SER A 2 -17.81 -1.35 -8.10
CA SER A 2 -17.12 -0.43 -7.17
C SER A 2 -15.61 -0.40 -7.35
N LEU A 3 -15.06 -1.28 -8.22
CA LEU A 3 -13.66 -1.19 -8.64
C LEU A 3 -13.48 -0.01 -9.61
N VAL A 4 -12.68 0.96 -9.19
CA VAL A 4 -12.44 2.22 -9.91
C VAL A 4 -10.93 2.46 -10.12
N PRO A 5 -10.51 3.24 -11.13
CA PRO A 5 -9.13 3.69 -11.23
C PRO A 5 -8.75 4.62 -10.07
N LEU A 6 -7.45 4.81 -9.84
CA LEU A 6 -6.94 5.63 -8.71
C LEU A 6 -7.25 7.11 -8.87
N LYS A 7 -7.17 7.63 -10.09
CA LYS A 7 -7.29 9.08 -10.35
C LYS A 7 -8.57 9.72 -9.75
N PRO A 8 -9.78 9.20 -9.93
CA PRO A 8 -10.99 9.79 -9.33
C PRO A 8 -10.95 9.86 -7.80
N VAL A 9 -10.33 8.87 -7.15
CA VAL A 9 -10.17 8.85 -5.69
C VAL A 9 -9.25 9.96 -5.22
N LEU A 10 -8.12 10.16 -5.90
CA LEU A 10 -7.16 11.21 -5.56
C LEU A 10 -7.66 12.62 -5.94
N ASP A 11 -8.45 12.74 -7.01
CA ASP A 11 -9.12 13.99 -7.37
C ASP A 11 -10.12 14.42 -6.27
N ALA A 12 -10.88 13.47 -5.70
CA ALA A 12 -11.76 13.73 -4.56
C ALA A 12 -10.96 14.14 -3.31
N ALA A 13 -9.87 13.43 -3.00
CA ALA A 13 -9.00 13.76 -1.87
C ALA A 13 -8.43 15.18 -1.98
N ARG A 14 -7.95 15.56 -3.18
CA ARG A 14 -7.42 16.89 -3.44
C ARG A 14 -8.48 17.98 -3.29
N LYS A 15 -9.68 17.76 -3.82
CA LYS A 15 -10.81 18.72 -3.70
C LYS A 15 -11.30 18.84 -2.26
N GLY A 16 -11.36 17.72 -1.53
CA GLY A 16 -11.82 17.64 -0.16
C GLY A 16 -10.77 18.08 0.89
N GLY A 17 -9.51 18.25 0.49
CA GLY A 17 -8.43 18.64 1.41
C GLY A 17 -8.05 17.57 2.44
N TYR A 18 -8.22 16.29 2.09
CA TYR A 18 -7.81 15.13 2.88
C TYR A 18 -6.78 14.30 2.12
N ALA A 19 -6.18 13.30 2.77
CA ALA A 19 -5.41 12.28 2.09
C ALA A 19 -6.11 10.91 2.18
N GLN A 20 -6.03 10.14 1.11
CA GLN A 20 -6.48 8.76 1.11
C GLN A 20 -5.34 7.85 1.56
N GLY A 21 -5.57 7.05 2.61
CA GLY A 21 -4.65 6.00 3.00
C GLY A 21 -4.62 4.89 1.96
N ALA A 22 -3.42 4.37 1.66
CA ALA A 22 -3.22 3.24 0.78
C ALA A 22 -2.53 2.11 1.56
N PHE A 23 -3.17 0.92 1.57
CA PHE A 23 -2.90 -0.13 2.54
C PHE A 23 -2.48 -1.43 1.85
N ASN A 24 -1.29 -1.92 2.18
CA ASN A 24 -0.78 -3.17 1.62
C ASN A 24 -1.54 -4.37 2.19
N VAL A 25 -1.88 -5.31 1.31
CA VAL A 25 -2.57 -6.56 1.63
C VAL A 25 -1.72 -7.76 1.22
N ASN A 26 -1.56 -8.70 2.15
CA ASN A 26 -0.73 -9.89 2.00
C ASN A 26 -1.52 -11.18 2.32
N ALA A 27 -2.84 -11.10 2.41
CA ALA A 27 -3.73 -12.24 2.62
C ALA A 27 -5.15 -11.90 2.18
N VAL A 28 -5.92 -12.90 1.76
CA VAL A 28 -7.34 -12.75 1.37
C VAL A 28 -8.17 -12.12 2.49
N CYS A 29 -7.96 -12.55 3.74
CA CYS A 29 -8.67 -12.00 4.90
C CYS A 29 -8.30 -10.54 5.19
N GLN A 30 -7.08 -10.11 4.88
CA GLN A 30 -6.69 -8.70 5.01
C GLN A 30 -7.43 -7.82 4.00
N ALA A 31 -7.55 -8.27 2.74
CA ALA A 31 -8.35 -7.56 1.73
C ALA A 31 -9.81 -7.41 2.17
N LYS A 32 -10.42 -8.50 2.67
CA LYS A 32 -11.78 -8.50 3.23
C LYS A 32 -11.92 -7.47 4.36
N ALA A 33 -11.06 -7.58 5.39
CA ALA A 33 -11.11 -6.71 6.56
C ALA A 33 -10.92 -5.22 6.21
N ALA A 34 -10.00 -4.93 5.28
CA ALA A 34 -9.76 -3.57 4.83
C ALA A 34 -10.99 -3.00 4.10
N ILE A 35 -11.66 -3.76 3.21
CA ILE A 35 -12.87 -3.31 2.54
C ILE A 35 -13.99 -3.07 3.56
N GLU A 36 -14.23 -4.00 4.47
CA GLU A 36 -15.28 -3.89 5.50
C GLU A 36 -15.10 -2.64 6.38
N VAL A 37 -13.88 -2.31 6.79
CA VAL A 37 -13.64 -1.12 7.61
C VAL A 37 -13.78 0.19 6.82
N HIS A 38 -13.41 0.20 5.54
CA HIS A 38 -13.66 1.35 4.67
C HIS A 38 -15.15 1.57 4.42
N GLU A 39 -15.94 0.49 4.23
CA GLU A 39 -17.40 0.58 4.14
C GLU A 39 -18.01 1.16 5.42
N MET A 40 -17.61 0.62 6.59
CA MET A 40 -18.08 1.09 7.91
C MET A 40 -17.82 2.58 8.09
N LEU A 41 -16.64 3.06 7.67
CA LEU A 41 -16.23 4.45 7.81
C LEU A 41 -16.56 5.32 6.58
N ARG A 42 -17.22 4.76 5.56
CA ARG A 42 -17.60 5.45 4.33
C ARG A 42 -16.41 6.19 3.67
N SER A 43 -15.27 5.53 3.61
CA SER A 43 -14.05 6.00 2.96
C SER A 43 -13.79 5.18 1.69
N ALA A 44 -13.23 5.77 0.64
CA ALA A 44 -12.74 5.00 -0.50
C ALA A 44 -11.59 4.09 -0.04
N ALA A 45 -11.47 2.90 -0.61
CA ALA A 45 -10.40 1.96 -0.29
C ALA A 45 -9.32 1.97 -1.39
N ILE A 46 -8.05 2.19 -1.02
CA ILE A 46 -6.90 1.88 -1.86
C ILE A 46 -6.18 0.70 -1.23
N LEU A 47 -6.33 -0.48 -1.84
CA LEU A 47 -5.63 -1.70 -1.44
C LEU A 47 -4.42 -1.90 -2.35
N GLN A 48 -3.28 -2.26 -1.78
CA GLN A 48 -2.02 -2.38 -2.51
C GLN A 48 -1.47 -3.80 -2.48
N GLY A 49 -1.03 -4.30 -3.65
CA GLY A 49 -0.18 -5.46 -3.75
C GLY A 49 1.20 -5.03 -4.23
N ALA A 50 2.18 -5.02 -3.35
CA ALA A 50 3.57 -4.79 -3.71
C ALA A 50 4.14 -6.00 -4.49
N ASP A 51 5.24 -5.80 -5.21
CA ASP A 51 5.86 -6.85 -6.02
C ASP A 51 6.22 -8.10 -5.20
N LEU A 52 6.75 -7.93 -3.97
CA LEU A 52 7.00 -9.04 -3.04
C LEU A 52 5.74 -9.62 -2.42
N ALA A 53 4.70 -8.82 -2.20
CA ALA A 53 3.41 -9.31 -1.76
C ALA A 53 2.79 -10.24 -2.82
N ASN A 54 2.93 -9.89 -4.09
CA ASN A 54 2.53 -10.74 -5.19
C ASN A 54 3.28 -12.07 -5.18
N ALA A 55 4.61 -12.07 -4.99
CA ALA A 55 5.38 -13.32 -4.89
C ALA A 55 4.92 -14.19 -3.71
N PHE A 56 4.70 -13.60 -2.54
CA PHE A 56 4.19 -14.30 -1.36
C PHE A 56 2.78 -14.87 -1.59
N MET A 57 1.87 -14.07 -2.10
CA MET A 57 0.50 -14.49 -2.44
C MET A 57 0.45 -15.48 -3.61
N GLY A 58 1.54 -15.65 -4.32
CA GLY A 58 1.77 -16.72 -5.30
C GLY A 58 2.22 -18.05 -4.69
N GLY A 59 2.34 -18.14 -3.37
CA GLY A 59 2.75 -19.35 -2.64
C GLY A 59 4.24 -19.48 -2.41
N ARG A 60 5.02 -18.40 -2.57
CA ARG A 60 6.46 -18.40 -2.36
C ARG A 60 6.81 -17.97 -0.93
N ALA A 61 7.21 -18.93 -0.08
CA ALA A 61 7.66 -18.61 1.29
C ALA A 61 8.93 -17.73 1.28
N ASP A 62 9.89 -18.04 0.42
CA ASP A 62 11.05 -17.18 0.13
C ASP A 62 10.67 -16.17 -0.97
N PHE A 63 9.79 -15.24 -0.61
CA PHE A 63 9.19 -14.28 -1.54
C PHE A 63 10.20 -13.24 -2.06
N ALA A 64 11.33 -13.04 -1.38
CA ALA A 64 12.41 -12.19 -1.86
C ALA A 64 13.02 -12.71 -3.16
N ASN A 65 13.00 -14.05 -3.36
CA ASN A 65 13.46 -14.76 -4.56
C ASN A 65 12.27 -15.28 -5.39
N GLY A 66 11.13 -14.59 -5.36
CA GLY A 66 9.95 -14.95 -6.13
C GLY A 66 10.17 -14.82 -7.64
N THR A 67 9.69 -15.82 -8.41
CA THR A 67 9.73 -15.82 -9.88
C THR A 67 8.63 -14.91 -10.46
N VAL A 68 8.73 -14.61 -11.76
CA VAL A 68 7.67 -13.87 -12.48
C VAL A 68 6.34 -14.63 -12.42
N GLU A 69 6.37 -15.96 -12.53
CA GLU A 69 5.18 -16.81 -12.42
C GLU A 69 4.54 -16.75 -11.02
N ASP A 70 5.36 -16.70 -9.96
CA ASP A 70 4.87 -16.52 -8.60
C ASP A 70 4.14 -15.15 -8.47
N LYS A 71 4.72 -14.08 -9.00
CA LYS A 71 4.15 -12.74 -8.99
C LYS A 71 2.85 -12.65 -9.78
N ILE A 72 2.79 -13.23 -10.98
CA ILE A 72 1.58 -13.30 -11.81
C ILE A 72 0.46 -14.03 -11.05
N ARG A 73 0.78 -15.20 -10.46
CA ARG A 73 -0.19 -15.99 -9.69
C ARG A 73 -0.68 -15.21 -8.47
N GLY A 74 0.21 -14.56 -7.74
CA GLY A 74 -0.13 -13.77 -6.56
C GLY A 74 -0.91 -12.50 -6.89
N ALA A 75 -0.56 -11.78 -7.94
CA ALA A 75 -1.34 -10.63 -8.41
C ALA A 75 -2.78 -11.06 -8.73
N LYS A 76 -2.95 -12.23 -9.36
CA LYS A 76 -4.29 -12.80 -9.61
C LYS A 76 -5.01 -13.16 -8.31
N ASN A 77 -4.34 -13.78 -7.34
CA ASN A 77 -4.95 -14.16 -6.05
C ASN A 77 -5.42 -12.91 -5.27
N ILE A 78 -4.62 -11.85 -5.25
CA ILE A 78 -5.00 -10.56 -4.64
C ILE A 78 -6.17 -9.93 -5.42
N GLY A 79 -6.09 -9.91 -6.75
CA GLY A 79 -7.14 -9.37 -7.60
C GLY A 79 -8.48 -10.10 -7.43
N ASP A 80 -8.46 -11.44 -7.40
CA ASP A 80 -9.65 -12.26 -7.15
C ASP A 80 -10.24 -11.98 -5.75
N ALA A 81 -9.40 -11.81 -4.72
CA ALA A 81 -9.85 -11.48 -3.37
C ALA A 81 -10.51 -10.10 -3.32
N VAL A 82 -9.86 -9.08 -3.88
CA VAL A 82 -10.40 -7.71 -3.91
C VAL A 82 -11.67 -7.65 -4.74
N LYS A 83 -11.74 -8.34 -5.86
CA LYS A 83 -12.95 -8.46 -6.66
C LYS A 83 -14.07 -9.13 -5.86
N LYS A 84 -13.80 -10.26 -5.21
CA LYS A 84 -14.79 -11.02 -4.42
C LYS A 84 -15.46 -10.16 -3.35
N TYR A 85 -14.69 -9.37 -2.60
CA TYR A 85 -15.20 -8.58 -1.48
C TYR A 85 -15.54 -7.13 -1.87
N GLY A 86 -14.94 -6.59 -2.93
CA GLY A 86 -15.09 -5.21 -3.35
C GLY A 86 -16.07 -4.98 -4.51
N GLU A 87 -16.38 -5.98 -5.35
CA GLU A 87 -17.15 -5.76 -6.58
C GLU A 87 -18.55 -5.16 -6.35
N ASN A 88 -19.18 -5.54 -5.24
CA ASN A 88 -20.50 -5.04 -4.84
C ASN A 88 -20.45 -4.10 -3.63
N SER A 89 -19.27 -3.60 -3.30
CA SER A 89 -19.09 -2.67 -2.18
C SER A 89 -19.85 -1.36 -2.41
N ALA A 90 -20.31 -0.74 -1.34
CA ALA A 90 -20.96 0.57 -1.37
C ALA A 90 -19.99 1.74 -1.53
N ILE A 91 -18.67 1.45 -1.51
CA ILE A 91 -17.61 2.44 -1.61
C ILE A 91 -16.74 2.21 -2.85
N PRO A 92 -16.04 3.25 -3.36
CA PRO A 92 -15.01 3.07 -4.39
C PRO A 92 -13.86 2.21 -3.85
N VAL A 93 -13.42 1.23 -4.65
CA VAL A 93 -12.28 0.35 -4.32
C VAL A 93 -11.26 0.43 -5.45
N VAL A 94 -10.03 0.71 -5.10
CA VAL A 94 -8.86 0.69 -5.98
C VAL A 94 -7.98 -0.48 -5.60
N LEU A 95 -7.51 -1.23 -6.57
CA LEU A 95 -6.41 -2.17 -6.40
C LEU A 95 -5.18 -1.63 -7.12
N HIS A 96 -4.12 -1.38 -6.38
CA HIS A 96 -2.93 -0.67 -6.82
C HIS A 96 -1.67 -1.55 -6.74
N LEU A 97 -0.87 -1.59 -7.80
CA LEU A 97 0.48 -2.15 -7.75
C LEU A 97 1.40 -1.12 -7.07
N ASP A 98 2.00 -1.52 -5.97
CA ASP A 98 2.95 -0.72 -5.19
C ASP A 98 4.39 -1.12 -5.54
N HIS A 99 5.25 -0.15 -5.85
CA HIS A 99 6.65 -0.35 -6.27
C HIS A 99 6.86 -1.40 -7.37
N GLY A 100 6.12 -1.29 -8.48
CA GLY A 100 6.43 -2.06 -9.69
C GLY A 100 7.81 -1.71 -10.23
N ARG A 101 8.62 -2.71 -10.59
CA ARG A 101 10.02 -2.53 -10.98
C ARG A 101 10.25 -2.43 -12.47
N ASP A 102 9.38 -3.07 -13.22
CA ASP A 102 9.51 -3.25 -14.65
C ASP A 102 8.15 -3.43 -15.32
N MET A 103 8.17 -3.46 -16.63
CA MET A 103 6.96 -3.63 -17.43
C MET A 103 6.29 -5.00 -17.23
N GLU A 104 7.02 -6.03 -16.82
CA GLU A 104 6.46 -7.36 -16.57
C GLU A 104 5.60 -7.35 -15.30
N SER A 105 6.10 -6.74 -14.23
CA SER A 105 5.33 -6.53 -12.98
C SER A 105 4.05 -5.72 -13.25
N VAL A 106 4.13 -4.65 -14.05
CA VAL A 106 2.96 -3.85 -14.46
C VAL A 106 1.94 -4.68 -15.25
N LYS A 107 2.40 -5.44 -16.23
CA LYS A 107 1.52 -6.29 -17.04
C LYS A 107 0.86 -7.40 -16.23
N ALA A 108 1.62 -8.02 -15.31
CA ALA A 108 1.11 -9.04 -14.40
C ALA A 108 0.01 -8.49 -13.48
N ALA A 109 0.23 -7.30 -12.91
CA ALA A 109 -0.77 -6.63 -12.06
C ALA A 109 -2.04 -6.30 -12.84
N ILE A 110 -1.95 -5.66 -14.01
CA ILE A 110 -3.11 -5.32 -14.84
C ILE A 110 -3.88 -6.58 -15.27
N ALA A 111 -3.16 -7.65 -15.66
CA ALA A 111 -3.77 -8.95 -15.97
C ALA A 111 -4.43 -9.60 -14.73
N GLY A 112 -3.94 -9.32 -13.54
CA GLY A 112 -4.51 -9.73 -12.25
C GLY A 112 -5.73 -8.92 -11.82
N GLY A 113 -6.13 -7.88 -12.58
CA GLY A 113 -7.30 -7.05 -12.28
C GLY A 113 -7.01 -5.77 -11.50
N TYR A 114 -5.75 -5.35 -11.45
CA TYR A 114 -5.37 -4.09 -10.83
C TYR A 114 -5.90 -2.90 -11.63
N THR A 115 -6.46 -1.93 -10.93
CA THR A 115 -7.07 -0.72 -11.51
C THR A 115 -6.13 0.49 -11.50
N SER A 116 -4.96 0.32 -10.89
CA SER A 116 -3.88 1.30 -10.84
C SER A 116 -2.53 0.60 -10.68
N VAL A 117 -1.49 1.19 -11.22
CA VAL A 117 -0.13 0.67 -11.13
C VAL A 117 0.86 1.79 -10.84
N MET A 118 1.88 1.46 -10.04
CA MET A 118 3.05 2.32 -9.88
C MET A 118 4.25 1.69 -10.59
N ILE A 119 5.07 2.54 -11.19
CA ILE A 119 6.40 2.20 -11.67
C ILE A 119 7.44 3.03 -10.92
N ASP A 120 8.37 2.36 -10.26
CA ASP A 120 9.43 2.99 -9.49
C ASP A 120 10.74 2.97 -10.27
N GLY A 121 10.99 4.06 -11.00
CA GLY A 121 12.25 4.35 -11.69
C GLY A 121 13.14 5.32 -10.92
N SER A 122 12.85 5.62 -9.65
CA SER A 122 13.54 6.68 -8.88
C SER A 122 15.04 6.46 -8.72
N SER A 123 15.51 5.23 -8.81
CA SER A 123 16.94 4.86 -8.79
C SER A 123 17.66 5.05 -10.13
N LEU A 124 16.92 5.25 -11.23
CA LEU A 124 17.46 5.47 -12.56
C LEU A 124 17.82 6.96 -12.78
N PRO A 125 18.66 7.27 -13.77
CA PRO A 125 18.80 8.64 -14.26
C PRO A 125 17.45 9.23 -14.65
N PHE A 126 17.28 10.55 -14.46
CA PHE A 126 16.00 11.26 -14.68
C PHE A 126 15.33 10.95 -16.02
N GLU A 127 16.08 11.00 -17.11
CA GLU A 127 15.58 10.73 -18.46
C GLU A 127 15.12 9.27 -18.62
N GLU A 128 15.86 8.31 -18.04
CA GLU A 128 15.50 6.89 -18.08
C GLU A 128 14.25 6.60 -17.26
N ASN A 129 14.11 7.23 -16.08
CA ASN A 129 12.91 7.15 -15.26
C ASN A 129 11.69 7.70 -16.02
N MET A 130 11.84 8.88 -16.66
CA MET A 130 10.76 9.46 -17.49
C MET A 130 10.35 8.53 -18.63
N GLU A 131 11.31 7.95 -19.36
CA GLU A 131 10.99 7.05 -20.49
C GLU A 131 10.30 5.79 -20.02
N LEU A 132 10.81 5.12 -18.96
CA LEU A 132 10.19 3.95 -18.37
C LEU A 132 8.75 4.25 -17.92
N THR A 133 8.56 5.36 -17.22
CA THR A 133 7.23 5.77 -16.74
C THR A 133 6.29 6.07 -17.89
N ARG A 134 6.78 6.74 -18.95
CA ARG A 134 5.99 7.01 -20.17
C ARG A 134 5.58 5.73 -20.91
N GLU A 135 6.43 4.71 -20.94
CA GLU A 135 6.09 3.41 -21.52
C GLU A 135 4.95 2.73 -20.73
N VAL A 136 5.00 2.82 -19.39
CA VAL A 136 3.93 2.31 -18.54
C VAL A 136 2.62 3.05 -18.77
N VAL A 137 2.65 4.38 -18.85
CA VAL A 137 1.47 5.20 -19.16
C VAL A 137 0.85 4.81 -20.50
N LYS A 138 1.66 4.67 -21.56
CA LYS A 138 1.19 4.21 -22.88
C LYS A 138 0.54 2.83 -22.86
N TYR A 139 0.93 1.98 -21.95
CA TYR A 139 0.34 0.64 -21.78
C TYR A 139 -0.93 0.66 -20.92
N ALA A 140 -0.93 1.43 -19.82
CA ALA A 140 -1.97 1.41 -18.79
C ALA A 140 -3.19 2.28 -19.17
N HIS A 141 -3.00 3.53 -19.62
CA HIS A 141 -4.09 4.47 -19.89
C HIS A 141 -5.10 3.98 -20.94
N PRO A 142 -4.72 3.33 -22.06
CA PRO A 142 -5.70 2.74 -23.00
C PRO A 142 -6.57 1.62 -22.38
N ARG A 143 -6.19 1.14 -21.19
CA ARG A 143 -6.94 0.15 -20.39
C ARG A 143 -7.70 0.79 -19.23
N GLY A 144 -7.70 2.12 -19.13
CA GLY A 144 -8.32 2.86 -18.04
C GLY A 144 -7.61 2.78 -16.70
N VAL A 145 -6.42 2.17 -16.66
CA VAL A 145 -5.62 1.98 -15.44
C VAL A 145 -4.80 3.22 -15.17
N SER A 146 -4.94 3.79 -13.96
CA SER A 146 -4.17 4.95 -13.54
C SER A 146 -2.71 4.59 -13.27
N VAL A 147 -1.80 5.55 -13.48
CA VAL A 147 -0.37 5.36 -13.28
C VAL A 147 0.19 6.33 -12.23
N GLU A 148 0.97 5.77 -11.31
CA GLU A 148 1.81 6.50 -10.36
C GLU A 148 3.27 6.34 -10.78
N GLY A 149 4.03 7.44 -10.74
CA GLY A 149 5.48 7.44 -10.90
C GLY A 149 6.17 7.90 -9.61
N GLU A 150 7.48 7.77 -9.53
CA GLU A 150 8.27 8.25 -8.39
C GLU A 150 9.44 9.12 -8.83
N LEU A 151 9.66 10.22 -8.11
CA LEU A 151 10.77 11.14 -8.34
C LEU A 151 11.42 11.56 -7.03
N GLY A 152 12.73 11.39 -6.96
CA GLY A 152 13.53 11.51 -5.76
C GLY A 152 13.69 10.16 -5.06
N VAL A 153 14.78 9.98 -4.35
CA VAL A 153 15.14 8.71 -3.70
C VAL A 153 14.82 8.79 -2.22
N LEU A 154 14.08 7.80 -1.71
CA LEU A 154 13.82 7.64 -0.28
C LEU A 154 14.87 6.70 0.32
N ALA A 155 15.54 7.14 1.40
CA ALA A 155 16.44 6.26 2.15
C ALA A 155 15.68 5.17 2.89
N GLY A 156 16.36 4.07 3.19
CA GLY A 156 15.82 2.94 3.95
C GLY A 156 15.65 1.68 3.11
N VAL A 157 14.92 0.73 3.67
CA VAL A 157 14.62 -0.56 3.03
C VAL A 157 13.13 -0.81 3.10
N GLU A 158 12.49 -0.97 1.96
CA GLU A 158 11.11 -1.45 1.84
C GLU A 158 11.07 -2.47 0.71
N ASP A 159 10.72 -3.69 1.08
CA ASP A 159 10.76 -4.83 0.18
C ASP A 159 12.10 -4.91 -0.59
N HIS A 160 12.14 -4.48 -1.83
CA HIS A 160 13.35 -4.49 -2.67
C HIS A 160 14.04 -3.12 -2.79
N VAL A 161 13.37 -2.07 -2.38
CA VAL A 161 13.95 -0.71 -2.49
C VAL A 161 14.95 -0.53 -1.37
N PHE A 162 16.20 -0.26 -1.73
CA PHE A 162 17.27 0.08 -0.80
C PHE A 162 17.97 1.33 -1.25
N ALA A 163 18.04 2.33 -0.37
CA ALA A 163 18.89 3.51 -0.58
C ALA A 163 19.56 3.94 0.72
N ALA A 164 20.85 4.23 0.64
CA ALA A 164 21.63 4.69 1.79
C ALA A 164 21.32 6.14 2.18
N SER A 165 20.80 6.95 1.25
CA SER A 165 20.48 8.37 1.47
C SER A 165 19.31 8.80 0.61
N SER A 166 18.55 9.80 1.09
CA SER A 166 17.45 10.41 0.33
C SER A 166 17.95 11.55 -0.55
N THR A 167 17.30 11.72 -1.72
CA THR A 167 17.39 12.94 -2.51
C THR A 167 16.00 13.57 -2.58
N TYR A 168 15.88 14.83 -2.16
CA TYR A 168 14.61 15.54 -2.20
C TYR A 168 14.15 15.81 -3.63
N THR A 169 12.85 15.71 -3.87
CA THR A 169 12.27 16.00 -5.18
C THR A 169 12.39 17.49 -5.50
N ASN A 170 12.99 17.80 -6.66
CA ASN A 170 13.06 19.16 -7.17
C ASN A 170 11.71 19.55 -7.81
N PRO A 171 11.08 20.67 -7.42
CA PRO A 171 9.77 21.07 -7.96
C PRO A 171 9.73 21.29 -9.47
N LEU A 172 10.79 21.83 -10.07
CA LEU A 172 10.84 22.02 -11.53
C LEU A 172 11.01 20.71 -12.27
N ALA A 173 11.82 19.80 -11.73
CA ALA A 173 11.93 18.44 -12.26
C ALA A 173 10.60 17.66 -12.16
N ALA A 174 9.82 17.87 -11.09
CA ALA A 174 8.49 17.28 -10.94
C ALA A 174 7.52 17.77 -12.04
N VAL A 175 7.54 19.06 -12.37
CA VAL A 175 6.75 19.62 -13.49
C VAL A 175 7.16 19.00 -14.81
N GLU A 176 8.45 18.91 -15.09
CA GLU A 176 8.97 18.31 -16.30
C GLU A 176 8.56 16.83 -16.41
N PHE A 177 8.74 16.08 -15.33
CA PHE A 177 8.35 14.68 -15.24
C PHE A 177 6.87 14.47 -15.55
N VAL A 178 5.96 15.18 -14.85
CA VAL A 178 4.51 15.09 -15.07
C VAL A 178 4.12 15.50 -16.48
N ARG A 179 4.72 16.57 -17.01
CA ARG A 179 4.44 17.06 -18.38
C ARG A 179 4.77 16.01 -19.44
N HIS A 180 5.89 15.31 -19.30
CA HIS A 180 6.38 14.35 -20.28
C HIS A 180 5.82 12.95 -20.10
N THR A 181 5.56 12.51 -18.88
CA THR A 181 5.06 11.17 -18.59
C THR A 181 3.54 11.08 -18.59
N LYS A 182 2.84 12.17 -18.22
CA LYS A 182 1.38 12.20 -18.07
C LYS A 182 0.87 11.25 -16.96
N VAL A 183 1.64 11.02 -15.91
CA VAL A 183 1.20 10.25 -14.73
C VAL A 183 0.03 10.92 -14.01
N ASP A 184 -0.83 10.13 -13.40
CA ASP A 184 -1.97 10.59 -12.61
C ASP A 184 -1.56 10.98 -11.18
N ALA A 185 -0.50 10.34 -10.67
CA ALA A 185 0.04 10.57 -9.34
C ALA A 185 1.57 10.51 -9.36
N LEU A 186 2.19 11.29 -8.49
CA LEU A 186 3.65 11.35 -8.34
C LEU A 186 4.03 11.16 -6.88
N ALA A 187 4.73 10.07 -6.59
CA ALA A 187 5.41 9.87 -5.32
C ALA A 187 6.64 10.79 -5.24
N ILE A 188 6.75 11.50 -4.12
CA ILE A 188 7.79 12.51 -3.92
C ILE A 188 8.62 12.24 -2.66
N SER A 189 9.90 12.54 -2.73
CA SER A 189 10.81 12.51 -1.59
C SER A 189 10.87 13.90 -0.92
N TYR A 190 10.38 13.96 0.32
CA TYR A 190 10.33 15.19 1.10
C TYR A 190 10.68 14.98 2.59
N GLY A 191 11.39 13.88 2.88
CA GLY A 191 11.91 13.56 4.23
C GLY A 191 11.30 12.31 4.85
N THR A 192 10.41 11.60 4.18
CA THR A 192 9.99 10.25 4.55
C THR A 192 11.09 9.23 4.25
N MET A 193 11.01 8.06 4.86
CA MET A 193 12.00 6.98 4.72
C MET A 193 11.29 5.63 4.73
N HIS A 194 11.82 4.68 3.97
CA HIS A 194 11.32 3.30 3.97
C HIS A 194 11.70 2.52 5.24
N GLY A 195 10.93 1.48 5.55
CA GLY A 195 11.17 0.52 6.63
C GLY A 195 10.72 0.98 8.02
N PRO A 196 10.86 0.11 9.04
CA PRO A 196 10.38 0.35 10.39
C PRO A 196 11.34 1.20 11.27
N SER A 197 12.50 1.58 10.78
CA SER A 197 13.58 2.24 11.55
C SER A 197 13.94 3.58 10.93
N LYS A 198 13.05 4.58 11.06
CA LYS A 198 13.16 5.88 10.38
C LYS A 198 13.90 6.97 11.18
N GLY A 199 14.29 6.70 12.44
CA GLY A 199 14.82 7.69 13.37
C GLY A 199 13.74 8.33 14.25
N LYS A 200 14.16 8.88 15.41
CA LYS A 200 13.22 9.34 16.46
C LYS A 200 12.51 10.66 16.15
N ASP A 201 13.15 11.54 15.39
CA ASP A 201 12.71 12.94 15.24
C ASP A 201 12.68 13.36 13.76
N VAL A 202 12.13 12.51 12.90
CA VAL A 202 11.99 12.82 11.47
C VAL A 202 11.08 14.03 11.29
N LYS A 203 11.60 15.04 10.56
CA LYS A 203 10.86 16.25 10.16
C LYS A 203 10.64 16.25 8.67
N LEU A 204 9.38 16.37 8.26
CA LEU A 204 9.01 16.41 6.86
C LEU A 204 9.20 17.82 6.29
N ARG A 205 9.77 17.91 5.11
CA ARG A 205 10.04 19.14 4.36
C ARG A 205 8.78 19.57 3.57
N ARG A 206 7.80 20.07 4.30
CA ARG A 206 6.46 20.41 3.77
C ARG A 206 6.47 21.50 2.69
N GLU A 207 7.52 22.33 2.66
CA GLU A 207 7.75 23.29 1.59
C GLU A 207 7.91 22.63 0.21
N ILE A 208 8.36 21.38 0.15
CA ILE A 208 8.55 20.66 -1.12
C ILE A 208 7.19 20.35 -1.79
N PRO A 209 6.23 19.64 -1.16
CA PRO A 209 4.93 19.40 -1.77
C PRO A 209 4.17 20.70 -2.06
N VAL A 210 4.29 21.74 -1.23
CA VAL A 210 3.70 23.06 -1.53
C VAL A 210 4.25 23.62 -2.83
N ALA A 211 5.58 23.67 -2.99
CA ALA A 211 6.22 24.20 -4.16
C ALA A 211 5.88 23.39 -5.43
N ILE A 212 5.87 22.04 -5.33
CA ILE A 212 5.49 21.17 -6.45
C ILE A 212 4.05 21.45 -6.89
N ARG A 213 3.10 21.47 -5.93
CA ARG A 213 1.69 21.75 -6.22
C ARG A 213 1.50 23.12 -6.91
N GLU A 214 2.17 24.17 -6.42
CA GLU A 214 2.09 25.50 -7.00
C GLU A 214 2.68 25.54 -8.40
N CYS A 215 3.82 24.90 -8.63
CA CYS A 215 4.43 24.82 -9.96
C CYS A 215 3.55 24.03 -10.94
N LEU A 216 2.98 22.89 -10.54
CA LEU A 216 2.03 22.11 -11.35
C LEU A 216 0.79 22.93 -11.71
N ALA A 217 0.20 23.63 -10.74
CA ALA A 217 -0.96 24.47 -10.95
C ALA A 217 -0.67 25.65 -11.92
N HIS A 218 0.50 26.28 -11.80
CA HIS A 218 0.94 27.35 -12.69
C HIS A 218 1.03 26.87 -14.16
N GLU A 219 1.49 25.65 -14.35
CA GLU A 219 1.62 25.03 -15.68
C GLU A 219 0.34 24.36 -16.20
N GLY A 220 -0.75 24.41 -15.41
CA GLY A 220 -2.03 23.76 -15.75
C GLY A 220 -1.95 22.24 -15.79
N LEU A 221 -1.00 21.66 -15.04
CA LEU A 221 -0.81 20.22 -14.96
C LEU A 221 -1.61 19.65 -13.78
N ASP A 222 -2.26 18.51 -14.03
CA ASP A 222 -3.09 17.80 -13.07
C ASP A 222 -2.40 16.50 -12.62
N CYS A 223 -1.86 16.48 -11.39
CA CYS A 223 -1.21 15.33 -10.81
C CYS A 223 -1.38 15.35 -9.28
N ALA A 224 -1.74 14.21 -8.69
CA ALA A 224 -1.81 14.05 -7.25
C ALA A 224 -0.41 13.77 -6.66
N LEU A 225 -0.15 14.23 -5.43
CA LEU A 225 1.11 13.95 -4.76
C LEU A 225 0.94 12.82 -3.74
N VAL A 226 1.92 11.92 -3.74
CA VAL A 226 1.92 10.70 -2.91
C VAL A 226 3.10 10.70 -1.95
N SER A 227 2.85 10.22 -0.74
CA SER A 227 3.84 10.02 0.32
C SER A 227 4.10 8.55 0.54
N HIS A 228 5.27 8.08 0.15
CA HIS A 228 5.82 6.77 0.46
C HIS A 228 6.64 6.80 1.75
N GLY A 229 6.97 5.61 2.29
CA GLY A 229 7.75 5.51 3.52
C GLY A 229 7.09 6.17 4.73
N SER A 230 5.75 6.18 4.80
CA SER A 230 4.97 6.98 5.74
C SER A 230 4.45 6.23 6.96
N SER A 231 4.72 4.93 7.11
CA SER A 231 4.27 4.16 8.28
C SER A 231 4.66 4.83 9.59
N THR A 232 3.71 4.87 10.53
CA THR A 232 3.89 5.59 11.80
C THR A 232 4.58 4.75 12.86
N VAL A 233 4.60 3.42 12.69
CA VAL A 233 5.21 2.47 13.63
C VAL A 233 4.75 2.75 15.06
N PRO A 234 3.46 2.53 15.40
CA PRO A 234 2.91 2.95 16.67
C PRO A 234 3.67 2.32 17.85
N ALA A 235 4.31 3.16 18.67
CA ALA A 235 5.19 2.71 19.75
C ALA A 235 4.46 1.85 20.81
N TYR A 236 3.14 2.01 20.95
CA TYR A 236 2.37 1.17 21.87
C TYR A 236 2.25 -0.26 21.33
N ILE A 237 2.03 -0.45 20.03
CA ILE A 237 1.97 -1.80 19.42
C ILE A 237 3.32 -2.51 19.54
N VAL A 238 4.43 -1.80 19.30
CA VAL A 238 5.77 -2.37 19.47
C VAL A 238 6.01 -2.82 20.90
N ARG A 239 5.60 -2.02 21.91
CA ARG A 239 5.69 -2.43 23.33
C ARG A 239 4.82 -3.64 23.63
N GLU A 240 3.60 -3.72 23.10
CA GLU A 240 2.71 -4.86 23.29
C GLU A 240 3.28 -6.12 22.64
N ILE A 241 3.80 -6.06 21.40
CA ILE A 241 4.49 -7.19 20.75
C ILE A 241 5.64 -7.70 21.66
N ASN A 242 6.45 -6.79 22.19
CA ASN A 242 7.58 -7.17 23.04
C ASN A 242 7.11 -7.77 24.39
N ALA A 243 6.02 -7.27 24.97
CA ALA A 243 5.40 -7.87 26.14
C ALA A 243 4.81 -9.27 25.87
N LEU A 244 4.42 -9.54 24.61
CA LEU A 244 3.90 -10.82 24.13
C LEU A 244 5.01 -11.75 23.57
N GLY A 245 6.26 -11.56 23.99
CA GLY A 245 7.39 -12.42 23.62
C GLY A 245 8.07 -12.06 22.31
N GLY A 246 7.78 -10.90 21.73
CA GLY A 246 8.57 -10.32 20.64
C GLY A 246 9.85 -9.64 21.14
N ASN A 247 10.71 -9.24 20.23
CA ASN A 247 11.95 -8.52 20.52
C ASN A 247 12.27 -7.47 19.44
N ILE A 248 11.29 -6.63 19.12
CA ILE A 248 11.45 -5.58 18.13
C ILE A 248 12.22 -4.41 18.76
N GLN A 249 13.37 -4.07 18.17
CA GLN A 249 14.26 -3.00 18.63
C GLN A 249 14.33 -1.87 17.61
N ASN A 250 14.55 -0.63 18.09
CA ASN A 250 14.80 0.54 17.24
C ASN A 250 13.73 0.80 16.15
N ALA A 251 12.47 0.47 16.45
CA ALA A 251 11.35 0.69 15.54
C ALA A 251 10.75 2.09 15.78
N TYR A 252 10.92 2.97 14.79
CA TYR A 252 10.44 4.35 14.81
C TYR A 252 9.88 4.71 13.44
N GLY A 253 8.67 5.25 13.40
CA GLY A 253 8.00 5.70 12.19
C GLY A 253 7.95 7.24 12.06
N ILE A 254 7.15 7.69 11.11
CA ILE A 254 6.85 9.11 10.97
C ILE A 254 5.82 9.53 12.03
N ASN A 255 6.05 10.65 12.67
CA ASN A 255 5.08 11.19 13.62
C ASN A 255 3.77 11.54 12.90
N MET A 256 2.63 11.10 13.43
CA MET A 256 1.31 11.37 12.86
C MET A 256 1.06 12.88 12.63
N ALA A 257 1.55 13.74 13.52
CA ALA A 257 1.42 15.18 13.35
C ALA A 257 2.17 15.72 12.11
N GLU A 258 3.30 15.12 11.74
CA GLU A 258 4.03 15.47 10.51
C GLU A 258 3.23 15.05 9.26
N LEU A 259 2.65 13.85 9.25
CA LEU A 259 1.79 13.36 8.15
C LEU A 259 0.54 14.24 8.00
N LYS A 260 -0.15 14.51 9.11
CA LYS A 260 -1.33 15.40 9.09
C LYS A 260 -0.99 16.79 8.58
N ALA A 261 0.18 17.32 8.90
CA ALA A 261 0.63 18.61 8.40
C ALA A 261 1.08 18.58 6.93
N ALA A 262 1.39 17.41 6.36
CA ALA A 262 1.71 17.25 4.94
C ALA A 262 0.46 17.25 4.05
N ILE A 263 -0.71 16.89 4.57
CA ILE A 263 -1.97 16.86 3.81
C ILE A 263 -2.33 18.24 3.25
N PRO A 264 -2.46 19.30 4.06
CA PRO A 264 -2.73 20.64 3.52
C PRO A 264 -1.57 21.20 2.68
N ALA A 265 -0.34 20.66 2.83
CA ALA A 265 0.78 20.99 1.98
C ALA A 265 0.68 20.40 0.56
N GLY A 266 -0.24 19.44 0.34
CA GLY A 266 -0.55 18.92 -1.00
C GLY A 266 -0.47 17.41 -1.14
N ILE A 267 -0.18 16.66 -0.09
CA ILE A 267 -0.19 15.18 -0.13
C ILE A 267 -1.64 14.67 -0.17
N ASN A 268 -1.94 13.81 -1.16
CA ASN A 268 -3.28 13.28 -1.43
C ASN A 268 -3.40 11.76 -1.21
N LYS A 269 -2.28 11.02 -1.24
CA LYS A 269 -2.19 9.58 -0.94
C LYS A 269 -1.06 9.34 0.05
N ILE A 270 -1.29 8.47 1.05
CA ILE A 270 -0.28 8.11 2.06
C ILE A 270 -0.20 6.59 2.13
N ASN A 271 0.98 6.04 1.80
CA ASN A 271 1.23 4.60 1.83
C ASN A 271 1.56 4.11 3.24
N ILE A 272 0.86 3.08 3.68
CA ILE A 272 1.03 2.45 4.99
C ILE A 272 1.08 0.93 4.84
N ASP A 273 2.14 0.32 5.35
CA ASP A 273 2.30 -1.13 5.41
C ASP A 273 2.70 -1.58 6.82
N THR A 274 3.79 -1.07 7.38
CA THR A 274 4.36 -1.53 8.66
C THR A 274 3.36 -1.47 9.83
N ASP A 275 2.47 -0.47 9.87
CA ASP A 275 1.47 -0.35 10.94
C ASP A 275 0.50 -1.52 10.95
N ILE A 276 0.08 -1.98 9.76
CA ILE A 276 -0.77 -3.16 9.60
C ILE A 276 -0.01 -4.42 9.98
N ARG A 277 1.23 -4.58 9.52
CA ARG A 277 2.09 -5.74 9.87
C ARG A 277 2.24 -5.87 11.38
N LEU A 278 2.52 -4.78 12.08
CA LEU A 278 2.66 -4.75 13.53
C LEU A 278 1.36 -5.14 14.25
N ALA A 279 0.22 -4.55 13.85
CA ALA A 279 -1.07 -4.85 14.47
C ALA A 279 -1.46 -6.33 14.30
N VAL A 280 -1.25 -6.88 13.11
CA VAL A 280 -1.50 -8.30 12.82
C VAL A 280 -0.57 -9.20 13.64
N THR A 281 0.74 -8.92 13.68
CA THR A 281 1.72 -9.70 14.44
C THR A 281 1.43 -9.66 15.93
N ARG A 282 1.04 -8.49 16.51
CA ARG A 282 0.61 -8.36 17.89
C ARG A 282 -0.58 -9.29 18.18
N ASN A 283 -1.61 -9.24 17.37
CA ASN A 283 -2.83 -10.02 17.57
C ASN A 283 -2.60 -11.53 17.45
N MET A 284 -1.75 -11.96 16.51
CA MET A 284 -1.38 -13.38 16.42
C MET A 284 -0.65 -13.86 17.67
N ARG A 285 0.34 -13.10 18.20
CA ARG A 285 1.03 -13.43 19.44
C ARG A 285 0.07 -13.51 20.63
N GLU A 286 -0.83 -12.52 20.74
CA GLU A 286 -1.84 -12.49 21.79
C GLU A 286 -2.77 -13.71 21.75
N LEU A 287 -3.26 -14.11 20.56
CA LEU A 287 -4.10 -15.31 20.39
C LEU A 287 -3.44 -16.55 20.99
N PHE A 288 -2.19 -16.84 20.62
CA PHE A 288 -1.49 -18.03 21.09
C PHE A 288 -1.17 -18.01 22.58
N LEU A 289 -1.01 -16.83 23.18
CA LEU A 289 -0.80 -16.70 24.63
C LEU A 289 -2.10 -16.80 25.43
N GLN A 290 -3.21 -16.26 24.90
CA GLN A 290 -4.53 -16.37 25.51
C GLN A 290 -5.14 -17.75 25.36
N ARG A 291 -4.77 -18.48 24.29
CA ARG A 291 -5.26 -19.83 23.97
C ARG A 291 -4.09 -20.79 23.77
N PRO A 292 -3.41 -21.22 24.87
CA PRO A 292 -2.18 -22.04 24.79
C PRO A 292 -2.37 -23.40 24.08
N GLU A 293 -3.59 -23.93 24.03
CA GLU A 293 -3.92 -25.14 23.30
C GLU A 293 -3.62 -25.00 21.81
N LEU A 294 -3.78 -23.81 21.23
CA LEU A 294 -3.51 -23.52 19.82
C LEU A 294 -2.01 -23.61 19.44
N GLN A 295 -1.11 -23.48 20.41
CA GLN A 295 0.33 -23.63 20.19
C GLN A 295 0.70 -25.04 19.69
N LYS A 296 -0.13 -26.03 19.98
CA LYS A 296 0.02 -27.43 19.56
C LYS A 296 -1.00 -27.84 18.49
N SER A 297 -1.74 -26.90 17.95
CA SER A 297 -2.71 -27.17 16.90
C SER A 297 -2.03 -27.75 15.66
N ALA A 298 -2.62 -28.78 15.07
CA ALA A 298 -2.12 -29.38 13.84
C ALA A 298 -2.25 -28.43 12.64
N SER A 299 -3.20 -27.50 12.69
CA SER A 299 -3.49 -26.59 11.57
C SER A 299 -2.75 -25.26 11.66
N ILE A 300 -2.52 -24.70 12.86
CA ILE A 300 -1.92 -23.37 13.04
C ILE A 300 -0.70 -23.35 13.99
N GLY A 301 -0.35 -24.44 14.64
CA GLY A 301 0.79 -24.49 15.58
C GLY A 301 2.13 -24.13 14.94
N GLY A 302 2.30 -24.40 13.64
CA GLY A 302 3.48 -23.96 12.88
C GLY A 302 3.64 -22.44 12.81
N VAL A 303 2.54 -21.67 12.85
CA VAL A 303 2.59 -20.20 12.94
C VAL A 303 3.19 -19.76 14.27
N TRP A 304 2.78 -20.39 15.38
CA TRP A 304 3.36 -20.12 16.70
C TRP A 304 4.84 -20.45 16.77
N GLN A 305 5.25 -21.58 16.20
CA GLN A 305 6.66 -21.95 16.16
C GLN A 305 7.49 -20.86 15.48
N LEU A 306 7.10 -20.39 14.29
CA LEU A 306 7.81 -19.34 13.57
C LEU A 306 7.80 -18.00 14.32
N LEU A 307 6.71 -17.64 15.02
CA LEU A 307 6.67 -16.47 15.90
C LEU A 307 7.69 -16.55 17.04
N GLN A 308 7.99 -17.75 17.56
CA GLN A 308 9.00 -17.94 18.61
C GLN A 308 10.43 -17.96 18.05
N GLU A 309 10.63 -18.49 16.84
CA GLU A 309 11.93 -18.56 16.18
C GLU A 309 12.41 -17.19 15.71
N HIS A 310 11.48 -16.27 15.36
CA HIS A 310 11.78 -14.93 14.83
C HIS A 310 11.11 -13.82 15.66
N PRO A 311 11.46 -13.66 16.95
CA PRO A 311 10.81 -12.69 17.83
C PRO A 311 11.04 -11.23 17.44
N GLU A 312 12.09 -10.94 16.69
CA GLU A 312 12.47 -9.61 16.20
C GLU A 312 11.72 -9.18 14.92
N ASN A 313 11.09 -10.14 14.22
CA ASN A 313 10.47 -9.87 12.93
C ASN A 313 9.03 -9.33 13.10
N PRO A 314 8.70 -8.16 12.56
CA PRO A 314 7.34 -7.61 12.61
C PRO A 314 6.45 -8.06 11.43
N ASP A 315 7.00 -8.79 10.44
CA ASP A 315 6.31 -9.09 9.18
C ASP A 315 5.52 -10.40 9.26
N PRO A 316 4.19 -10.39 9.20
CA PRO A 316 3.36 -11.60 9.23
C PRO A 316 3.68 -12.60 8.12
N ARG A 317 4.22 -12.17 6.99
CA ARG A 317 4.61 -13.06 5.89
C ARG A 317 5.66 -14.09 6.31
N ALA A 318 6.47 -13.78 7.31
CA ALA A 318 7.45 -14.72 7.87
C ALA A 318 6.80 -15.86 8.66
N PHE A 319 5.59 -15.69 9.16
CA PHE A 319 4.93 -16.63 10.06
C PHE A 319 3.77 -17.40 9.42
N LEU A 320 3.23 -16.91 8.31
CA LEU A 320 2.03 -17.44 7.67
C LEU A 320 2.25 -18.59 6.64
N PRO A 321 3.48 -18.96 6.21
CA PRO A 321 3.66 -20.08 5.28
C PRO A 321 2.99 -21.40 5.72
N PRO A 322 2.90 -21.77 7.01
CA PRO A 322 2.19 -22.98 7.41
C PRO A 322 0.70 -23.00 7.07
N VAL A 323 0.11 -21.84 6.76
CA VAL A 323 -1.33 -21.67 6.45
C VAL A 323 -1.56 -21.00 5.09
N PHE A 324 -0.70 -21.27 4.10
CA PHE A 324 -0.78 -20.63 2.78
C PHE A 324 -2.14 -20.74 2.10
N ASP A 325 -2.84 -21.89 2.19
CA ASP A 325 -4.17 -22.04 1.59
C ASP A 325 -5.20 -21.05 2.20
N THR A 326 -5.10 -20.82 3.51
CA THR A 326 -5.90 -19.82 4.20
C THR A 326 -5.52 -18.40 3.74
N VAL A 327 -4.23 -18.13 3.65
CA VAL A 327 -3.69 -16.82 3.25
C VAL A 327 -4.03 -16.46 1.81
N MET A 328 -3.76 -17.37 0.86
CA MET A 328 -3.89 -17.12 -0.57
C MET A 328 -5.31 -17.25 -1.09
N HIS A 329 -6.10 -18.16 -0.51
CA HIS A 329 -7.41 -18.54 -1.05
C HIS A 329 -8.57 -18.35 -0.07
N GLY A 330 -8.27 -18.00 1.20
CA GLY A 330 -9.29 -17.83 2.24
C GLY A 330 -9.93 -19.15 2.66
N VAL A 331 -9.21 -20.26 2.54
CA VAL A 331 -9.70 -21.60 2.96
C VAL A 331 -9.61 -21.67 4.49
N VAL A 332 -10.76 -21.86 5.15
CA VAL A 332 -10.90 -22.00 6.59
C VAL A 332 -11.58 -23.34 6.87
N GLU A 333 -10.78 -24.35 7.24
CA GLU A 333 -11.25 -25.74 7.37
C GLU A 333 -11.66 -26.11 8.79
N ASP A 334 -11.20 -25.34 9.77
CA ASP A 334 -11.42 -25.62 11.19
C ASP A 334 -11.50 -24.34 12.05
N ASP A 335 -11.91 -24.51 13.32
CA ASP A 335 -12.08 -23.42 14.29
C ASP A 335 -10.76 -22.74 14.66
N ASP A 336 -9.63 -23.44 14.59
CA ASP A 336 -8.31 -22.89 14.91
C ASP A 336 -7.88 -21.91 13.82
N ARG A 337 -8.04 -22.28 12.55
CA ARG A 337 -7.82 -21.36 11.41
C ARG A 337 -8.79 -20.19 11.44
N ALA A 338 -10.05 -20.43 11.80
CA ALA A 338 -11.03 -19.36 11.93
C ALA A 338 -10.61 -18.35 13.02
N ALA A 339 -10.10 -18.82 14.16
CA ALA A 339 -9.57 -17.97 15.21
C ALA A 339 -8.37 -17.14 14.74
N LEU A 340 -7.43 -17.74 14.00
CA LEU A 340 -6.27 -17.05 13.43
C LEU A 340 -6.72 -15.96 12.43
N VAL A 341 -7.62 -16.29 11.51
CA VAL A 341 -8.17 -15.33 10.54
C VAL A 341 -8.85 -14.16 11.25
N SER A 342 -9.65 -14.44 12.28
CA SER A 342 -10.37 -13.40 13.04
C SER A 342 -9.42 -12.37 13.68
N VAL A 343 -8.30 -12.80 14.24
CA VAL A 343 -7.34 -11.88 14.88
C VAL A 343 -6.50 -11.12 13.85
N ILE A 344 -6.22 -11.71 12.68
CA ILE A 344 -5.60 -11.01 11.55
C ILE A 344 -6.54 -9.89 11.06
N GLU A 345 -7.81 -10.22 10.80
CA GLU A 345 -8.83 -9.24 10.39
C GLU A 345 -8.98 -8.10 11.41
N ALA A 346 -8.97 -8.42 12.70
CA ALA A 346 -9.06 -7.41 13.77
C ALA A 346 -7.87 -6.45 13.76
N GLY A 347 -6.64 -6.95 13.58
CA GLY A 347 -5.45 -6.11 13.48
C GLY A 347 -5.48 -5.17 12.28
N VAL A 348 -5.92 -5.66 11.12
CA VAL A 348 -6.12 -4.81 9.93
C VAL A 348 -7.15 -3.72 10.20
N LYS A 349 -8.32 -4.09 10.74
CA LYS A 349 -9.40 -3.12 11.02
C LYS A 349 -8.97 -2.03 11.99
N GLU A 350 -8.22 -2.39 13.05
CA GLU A 350 -7.69 -1.41 14.03
C GLU A 350 -6.75 -0.40 13.36
N ALA A 351 -5.76 -0.87 12.62
CA ALA A 351 -4.77 -0.02 11.98
C ALA A 351 -5.42 0.88 10.91
N VAL A 352 -6.21 0.29 10.02
CA VAL A 352 -6.84 1.01 8.90
C VAL A 352 -7.88 2.01 9.39
N ALA A 353 -8.73 1.64 10.37
CA ALA A 353 -9.73 2.57 10.93
C ALA A 353 -9.08 3.82 11.54
N THR A 354 -8.02 3.63 12.31
CA THR A 354 -7.26 4.74 12.90
C THR A 354 -6.75 5.69 11.81
N LEU A 355 -6.16 5.15 10.76
CA LEU A 355 -5.54 5.94 9.70
C LEU A 355 -6.57 6.62 8.78
N ILE A 356 -7.73 6.01 8.53
CA ILE A 356 -8.85 6.65 7.82
C ILE A 356 -9.27 7.94 8.54
N VAL A 357 -9.40 7.88 9.87
CA VAL A 357 -9.77 9.04 10.70
C VAL A 357 -8.65 10.08 10.72
N GLU A 358 -7.41 9.66 10.95
CA GLU A 358 -6.26 10.56 11.08
C GLU A 358 -5.92 11.30 9.77
N PHE A 359 -6.12 10.66 8.61
CA PHE A 359 -5.89 11.26 7.28
C PHE A 359 -7.10 12.03 6.76
N GLY A 360 -8.23 11.99 7.47
CA GLY A 360 -9.43 12.76 7.17
C GLY A 360 -10.29 12.19 6.04
N SER A 361 -10.08 10.94 5.61
CA SER A 361 -10.87 10.32 4.52
C SER A 361 -12.21 9.73 4.99
N PHE A 362 -12.50 9.76 6.30
CA PHE A 362 -13.76 9.33 6.88
C PHE A 362 -14.95 10.09 6.27
N GLY A 363 -15.95 9.36 5.79
CA GLY A 363 -17.18 9.91 5.23
C GLY A 363 -17.10 10.39 3.78
N HIS A 364 -15.93 10.37 3.15
CA HIS A 364 -15.68 10.95 1.82
C HIS A 364 -15.87 9.98 0.64
N ALA A 365 -16.28 8.72 0.85
CA ALA A 365 -16.57 7.81 -0.27
C ALA A 365 -17.61 8.37 -1.27
N PRO A 366 -18.68 9.09 -0.84
CA PRO A 366 -19.64 9.67 -1.78
C PRO A 366 -19.10 10.82 -2.65
N ASP A 367 -17.96 11.41 -2.28
CA ASP A 367 -17.35 12.51 -3.04
C ASP A 367 -16.52 12.00 -4.24
N VAL A 368 -16.28 10.70 -4.29
CA VAL A 368 -15.53 10.05 -5.38
C VAL A 368 -16.47 9.77 -6.55
N GLU A 369 -16.09 10.23 -7.72
CA GLU A 369 -16.80 9.91 -8.95
C GLU A 369 -16.61 8.42 -9.31
N MET A 370 -17.70 7.68 -9.43
CA MET A 370 -17.68 6.27 -9.82
C MET A 370 -17.46 6.15 -11.34
N VAL A 371 -16.21 5.87 -11.72
CA VAL A 371 -15.77 5.74 -13.11
C VAL A 371 -15.26 4.33 -13.37
N THR A 372 -15.78 3.67 -14.40
CA THR A 372 -15.25 2.36 -14.83
C THR A 372 -13.91 2.52 -15.56
N LEU A 373 -13.18 1.41 -15.72
CA LEU A 373 -11.93 1.41 -16.50
C LEU A 373 -12.20 1.83 -17.96
N ASP A 374 -13.27 1.35 -18.59
CA ASP A 374 -13.62 1.72 -19.97
C ASP A 374 -13.90 3.23 -20.09
N GLN A 375 -14.68 3.78 -19.17
CA GLN A 375 -14.95 5.22 -19.13
C GLN A 375 -13.67 6.04 -18.89
N MET A 376 -12.75 5.50 -18.07
CA MET A 376 -11.48 6.19 -17.82
C MET A 376 -10.55 6.13 -19.05
N ALA A 377 -10.50 5.00 -19.76
CA ALA A 377 -9.78 4.87 -21.03
C ALA A 377 -10.26 5.91 -22.07
N GLU A 378 -11.59 6.08 -22.19
CA GLU A 378 -12.15 7.13 -23.06
C GLU A 378 -11.75 8.55 -22.63
N ARG A 379 -11.61 8.81 -21.31
CA ARG A 379 -11.15 10.11 -20.80
C ARG A 379 -9.69 10.37 -21.16
N TYR A 380 -8.83 9.37 -21.00
CA TYR A 380 -7.43 9.47 -21.39
C TYR A 380 -7.28 9.70 -22.89
N GLU A 381 -8.02 8.96 -23.72
CA GLU A 381 -8.00 9.15 -25.18
C GLU A 381 -8.43 10.59 -25.59
N LYS A 382 -9.53 11.10 -25.00
CA LYS A 382 -10.02 12.48 -25.27
C LYS A 382 -9.03 13.55 -24.79
N ALA A 383 -8.25 13.28 -23.75
CA ALA A 383 -7.21 14.17 -23.25
C ALA A 383 -5.90 14.09 -24.06
N GLY A 384 -5.79 13.15 -25.00
CA GLY A 384 -4.58 12.93 -25.80
C GLY A 384 -3.42 12.34 -24.97
N ILE A 385 -3.78 11.52 -24.00
CA ILE A 385 -2.85 10.94 -23.03
C ILE A 385 -2.76 9.42 -23.26
#